data_214439a9df497c74b70b856186c52b58
#
_entry.id   214439a9df497c74b70b856186c52b58
#
_cell.length_a   1.000
_cell.length_b   1.000
_cell.length_c   1.000
_cell.angle_alpha   90.00
_cell.angle_beta   90.00
_cell.angle_gamma   90.00
#
_symmetry.space_group_name_H-M   'P 1'
#
loop_
_entity.id
_entity.type
_entity.pdbx_description
1 polymer ?
#
loop_
_entity_poly.entity_id
_entity_poly.type
_entity_poly.pdbx_seq_one_letter_code
_entity_poly.pdbx_strand_id
1 'polypeptide(L)' 'MNIGNVVELKRDNLTGIGNKGDKGVLLYKLYEPVDGWEYMVKLYSGSTEAFLQKDLKLAAKTLDKIITVW' A
#
# COMPACT_ATOMS: atom_id res chain seq x y z
N MET A 1 -3.75 -7.16 -7.14
CA MET A 1 -2.97 -7.10 -5.88
C MET A 1 -3.73 -7.76 -4.76
N ASN A 2 -3.03 -8.48 -3.91
CA ASN A 2 -3.63 -9.26 -2.85
C ASN A 2 -3.10 -8.85 -1.49
N ILE A 3 -3.86 -9.17 -0.45
CA ILE A 3 -3.43 -8.93 0.93
C ILE A 3 -2.08 -9.61 1.15
N GLY A 4 -1.15 -8.89 1.78
CA GLY A 4 0.21 -9.34 2.02
C GLY A 4 1.20 -8.97 0.92
N ASN A 5 0.73 -8.49 -0.22
CA ASN A 5 1.62 -8.02 -1.26
C ASN A 5 2.36 -6.77 -0.82
N VAL A 6 3.57 -6.61 -1.32
CA VAL A 6 4.31 -5.36 -1.18
C VAL A 6 3.94 -4.47 -2.35
N VAL A 7 3.51 -3.28 -2.05
CA VAL A 7 3.08 -2.30 -3.05
C VAL A 7 3.95 -1.06 -2.96
N GLU A 8 3.98 -0.30 -4.05
CA GLU A 8 4.77 0.92 -4.13
C GLU A 8 3.88 2.05 -4.62
N LEU A 9 4.02 3.23 -4.03
CA LEU A 9 3.25 4.40 -4.43
C LEU A 9 3.75 4.92 -5.77
N LYS A 10 2.82 5.11 -6.71
CA LYS A 10 3.13 5.67 -8.02
C LYS A 10 3.29 7.19 -7.97
N ARG A 11 2.75 7.83 -6.95
CA ARG A 11 2.80 9.28 -6.79
C ARG A 11 2.67 9.65 -5.31
N ASP A 12 2.96 10.90 -5.01
CA ASP A 12 2.79 11.42 -3.65
C ASP A 12 1.33 11.37 -3.25
N ASN A 13 1.07 11.01 -2.00
CA ASN A 13 -0.28 11.01 -1.49
C ASN A 13 -0.71 12.45 -1.16
N LEU A 14 -1.93 12.79 -1.53
CA LEU A 14 -2.47 14.13 -1.29
C LEU A 14 -2.58 14.47 0.19
N THR A 15 -2.69 13.47 1.04
CA THR A 15 -2.75 13.69 2.50
C THR A 15 -1.40 14.03 3.10
N GLY A 16 -0.34 13.92 2.33
CA GLY A 16 1.01 14.14 2.83
C GLY A 16 1.64 12.92 3.49
N ILE A 17 0.91 11.82 3.59
CA ILE A 17 1.43 10.58 4.14
C ILE A 17 1.78 9.65 2.98
N GLY A 18 3.06 9.46 2.77
CA GLY A 18 3.56 8.61 1.69
C GLY A 18 3.93 9.41 0.46
N ASN A 19 5.12 9.15 -0.05
CA ASN A 19 5.67 9.79 -1.23
C ASN A 19 5.86 8.78 -2.34
N LYS A 20 5.92 9.27 -3.57
CA LYS A 20 6.22 8.43 -4.72
C LYS A 20 7.45 7.57 -4.44
N GLY A 21 7.33 6.28 -4.70
CA GLY A 21 8.41 5.34 -4.47
C GLY A 21 8.38 4.65 -3.10
N ASP A 22 7.60 5.18 -2.16
CA ASP A 22 7.46 4.53 -0.86
C ASP A 22 6.77 3.19 -1.02
N LYS A 23 7.18 2.23 -0.21
CA LYS A 23 6.65 0.87 -0.23
C LYS A 23 5.96 0.53 1.07
N GLY A 24 5.07 -0.42 0.98
CA GLY A 24 4.36 -0.92 2.15
C GLY A 24 3.69 -2.24 1.85
N VAL A 25 2.98 -2.75 2.84
CA VAL A 25 2.28 -4.03 2.75
C VAL A 25 0.79 -3.78 2.70
N LEU A 26 0.14 -4.43 1.76
CA LEU A 26 -1.31 -4.36 1.63
C LEU A 26 -1.96 -5.17 2.75
N LEU A 27 -2.69 -4.47 3.63
CA LEU A 27 -3.32 -5.09 4.79
C LEU A 27 -4.71 -5.60 4.48
N TYR A 28 -5.54 -4.77 3.82
CA TYR A 28 -6.87 -5.18 3.40
C TYR A 28 -7.38 -4.23 2.33
N LYS A 29 -8.46 -4.63 1.69
CA LYS A 29 -9.06 -3.89 0.58
C LYS A 29 -10.50 -3.54 0.91
N LEU A 30 -10.93 -2.36 0.50
CA LEU A 30 -12.32 -1.92 0.60
C LEU A 30 -12.80 -1.50 -0.77
N TYR A 31 -14.06 -1.77 -1.06
CA TYR A 31 -14.66 -1.32 -2.31
C TYR A 31 -15.57 -0.12 -2.04
N GLU A 32 -15.31 0.97 -2.74
CA GLU A 32 -16.14 2.17 -2.66
C GLU A 32 -16.87 2.34 -3.99
N PRO A 33 -18.20 2.46 -3.98
CA PRO A 33 -18.96 2.55 -5.24
C PRO A 33 -18.53 3.72 -6.13
N VAL A 34 -18.06 4.81 -5.54
CA VAL A 34 -17.65 5.99 -6.31
C VAL A 34 -16.21 5.91 -6.76
N ASP A 35 -15.32 5.51 -5.85
CA ASP A 35 -13.88 5.55 -6.09
C ASP A 35 -13.29 4.20 -6.51
N GLY A 36 -14.06 3.13 -6.39
CA GLY A 36 -13.56 1.80 -6.68
C GLY A 36 -12.83 1.20 -5.48
N TRP A 37 -11.77 0.46 -5.74
CA TRP A 37 -11.04 -0.20 -4.67
C TRP A 37 -10.11 0.77 -3.95
N GLU A 38 -10.20 0.77 -2.63
CA GLU A 38 -9.23 1.41 -1.75
C GLU A 38 -8.44 0.33 -1.04
N TYR A 39 -7.15 0.55 -0.94
CA TYR A 39 -6.23 -0.40 -0.32
C TYR A 39 -5.63 0.22 0.92
N MET A 40 -5.81 -0.44 2.06
CA MET A 40 -5.16 -0.01 3.29
C MET A 40 -3.75 -0.60 3.31
N VAL A 41 -2.76 0.27 3.37
CA VAL A 41 -1.36 -0.12 3.26
C VAL A 41 -0.59 0.37 4.48
N LYS A 42 0.18 -0.52 5.08
CA LYS A 42 1.13 -0.13 6.11
C LYS A 42 2.46 0.14 5.44
N LEU A 43 2.84 1.40 5.39
CA LEU A 43 4.10 1.80 4.79
C LEU A 43 5.27 1.35 5.65
N TYR A 44 6.41 1.15 5.02
CA TYR A 44 7.64 0.77 5.76
C TYR A 44 8.05 1.82 6.77
N SER A 45 7.64 3.06 6.57
CA SER A 45 7.86 4.14 7.53
C SER A 45 7.09 3.96 8.83
N GLY A 46 6.09 3.08 8.84
CA GLY A 46 5.26 2.81 10.01
C GLY A 46 3.84 3.34 9.93
N SER A 47 3.57 4.26 9.03
CA SER A 47 2.23 4.83 8.89
C SER A 47 1.32 3.88 8.13
N THR A 48 0.04 3.83 8.54
CA THR A 48 -0.99 3.08 7.83
C THR A 48 -1.95 4.08 7.19
N GLU A 49 -2.17 3.95 5.89
CA GLU A 49 -2.98 4.90 5.15
C GLU A 49 -3.72 4.19 4.02
N ALA A 50 -4.83 4.79 3.59
CA ALA A 50 -5.62 4.27 2.49
C ALA A 50 -5.16 4.90 1.17
N PHE A 51 -5.05 4.07 0.14
CA PHE A 51 -4.67 4.52 -1.20
C PHE A 51 -5.62 3.93 -2.22
N LEU A 52 -5.88 4.68 -3.29
CA LEU A 52 -6.63 4.14 -4.41
C LEU A 52 -5.77 3.14 -5.18
N GLN A 53 -6.41 2.12 -5.73
CA GLN A 53 -5.70 1.12 -6.51
C GLN A 53 -4.84 1.73 -7.61
N LYS A 54 -5.34 2.77 -8.26
CA LYS A 54 -4.62 3.40 -9.38
C LYS A 54 -3.31 4.07 -8.96
N ASP A 55 -3.15 4.34 -7.67
CA ASP A 55 -1.97 5.02 -7.15
C ASP A 55 -0.90 4.05 -6.67
N LEU A 56 -1.16 2.76 -6.79
CA LEU A 56 -0.27 1.71 -6.30
C LEU A 56 0.13 0.79 -7.44
N LYS A 57 1.34 0.25 -7.32
CA LYS A 57 1.77 -0.84 -8.19
C LYS A 57 2.36 -1.96 -7.34
N LEU A 58 2.30 -3.16 -7.87
CA LEU A 58 2.86 -4.31 -7.19
C LEU A 58 4.39 -4.23 -7.24
N ALA A 59 5.03 -4.33 -6.06
CA ALA A 59 6.48 -4.34 -5.95
C ALA A 59 6.99 -5.76 -5.71
N ALA A 60 6.29 -6.53 -4.87
CA ALA A 60 6.63 -7.93 -4.64
C ALA A 60 5.39 -8.66 -4.15
N LYS A 61 5.32 -9.97 -4.36
CA LYS A 61 4.15 -10.74 -3.93
C LYS A 61 4.07 -10.91 -2.43
N THR A 62 5.20 -10.97 -1.76
CA THR A 62 5.26 -11.11 -0.32
C THR A 62 6.43 -10.31 0.21
N LEU A 63 6.38 -10.00 1.50
CA LEU A 63 7.53 -9.46 2.17
C LEU A 63 8.65 -10.49 2.14
N ASP A 64 9.86 -9.99 2.11
CA ASP A 64 11.01 -10.86 2.17
C ASP A 64 11.07 -11.54 3.54
N LYS A 65 11.70 -12.71 3.57
CA LYS A 65 11.75 -13.57 4.75
C LYS A 65 12.35 -12.91 5.99
N ILE A 66 13.06 -11.84 5.80
CA ILE A 66 13.66 -11.14 6.93
C ILE A 66 12.67 -10.35 7.75
N ILE A 67 11.44 -10.34 7.38
CA ILE A 67 10.44 -9.51 8.01
C ILE A 67 9.75 -10.24 9.14
N THR A 68 10.49 -10.81 9.97
CA THR A 68 9.95 -11.48 11.13
C THR A 68 9.82 -10.56 12.32
N VAL A 69 10.15 -9.33 12.13
CA VAL A 69 10.24 -8.38 13.25
C VAL A 69 8.95 -7.70 13.58
N TRP A 70 7.95 -7.99 12.87
CA TRP A 70 6.73 -7.27 13.22
C TRP A 70 5.93 -7.86 14.32
#